data_6feb05d1b96d9df26a6fdd81922cec64
#
_entry.id   6feb05d1b96d9df26a6fdd81922cec64
#
_cell.length_a   1.000
_cell.length_b   1.000
_cell.length_c   1.000
_cell.angle_alpha   90.00
_cell.angle_beta   90.00
_cell.angle_gamma   90.00
#
_symmetry.space_group_name_H-M   'P 1'
#
loop_
_entity.id
_entity.type
_entity.pdbx_description
1 polymer ?
#
loop_
_entity_poly.entity_id
_entity_poly.type
_entity_poly.pdbx_seq_one_letter_code
_entity_poly.pdbx_strand_id
1 'polypeptide(L)'
;MLSLKEEVEQLKKEKNAVILAHYYVPDDVQGVADYIGDSFYLSKIAKNIDADLIVFAGVSFMGESAKILNPKKKVLLPDRYADCAMAHMASVAKVKKMREQVEDLAVVCYINSTAELKAVSDVCVTSSNAVEIVKKLSNKNIFFIPDGNLGAYVASKVPEKNIICNDGYCPIHRKISVNLVIETKRAHPNALFLVHPECSEEVTNLADFVGSTSEIIKFATNSEAKEFIIGTENGVMYELKQKNPDKLFLPAIPRQYCDDMKKVTLTKVKDSLVNERYVVEVDEELSIKAMKPLEKMLELAK
;
A
#
# COMPACT_ATOMS: atom_id res chain seq x y z
N MET A 1 20.14 30.69 4.66
CA MET A 1 20.27 29.23 4.82
C MET A 1 19.01 28.66 4.26
N LEU A 2 19.09 27.74 3.32
CA LEU A 2 17.89 27.08 2.75
C LEU A 2 17.17 26.27 3.82
N SER A 3 15.86 26.16 3.74
CA SER A 3 15.09 25.20 4.53
C SER A 3 15.36 23.77 4.03
N LEU A 4 15.12 22.77 4.87
CA LEU A 4 15.32 21.36 4.50
C LEU A 4 14.51 20.98 3.24
N LYS A 5 13.33 21.57 3.07
CA LYS A 5 12.50 21.40 1.89
C LYS A 5 13.16 21.95 0.63
N GLU A 6 13.69 23.17 0.69
CA GLU A 6 14.38 23.80 -0.43
C GLU A 6 15.66 23.04 -0.81
N GLU A 7 16.40 22.50 0.18
CA GLU A 7 17.57 21.66 -0.07
C GLU A 7 17.18 20.35 -0.80
N VAL A 8 16.08 19.72 -0.42
CA VAL A 8 15.56 18.51 -1.10
C VAL A 8 15.16 18.85 -2.55
N GLU A 9 14.45 19.95 -2.77
CA GLU A 9 14.04 20.38 -4.12
C GLU A 9 15.23 20.69 -5.03
N GLN A 10 16.29 21.25 -4.46
CA GLN A 10 17.54 21.48 -5.20
C GLN A 10 18.23 20.16 -5.57
N LEU A 11 18.37 19.25 -4.62
CA LEU A 11 19.00 17.93 -4.83
C LEU A 11 18.24 17.07 -5.86
N LYS A 12 16.92 17.13 -5.88
CA LYS A 12 16.09 16.45 -6.90
C LYS A 12 16.49 16.87 -8.31
N LYS A 13 16.65 18.18 -8.52
CA LYS A 13 17.04 18.73 -9.82
C LYS A 13 18.48 18.37 -10.21
N GLU A 14 19.42 18.51 -9.26
CA GLU A 14 20.84 18.22 -9.47
C GLU A 14 21.10 16.76 -9.84
N LYS A 15 20.29 15.84 -9.29
CA LYS A 15 20.46 14.39 -9.47
C LYS A 15 19.50 13.74 -10.47
N ASN A 16 18.70 14.51 -11.17
CA ASN A 16 17.60 14.00 -11.98
C ASN A 16 16.79 12.94 -11.22
N ALA A 17 16.40 13.30 -9.98
CA ALA A 17 15.75 12.40 -9.03
C ALA A 17 14.28 12.72 -8.87
N VAL A 18 13.48 11.68 -8.64
CA VAL A 18 12.06 11.78 -8.36
C VAL A 18 11.75 11.11 -7.01
N ILE A 19 10.92 11.73 -6.19
CA ILE A 19 10.43 11.21 -4.93
C ILE A 19 9.04 10.67 -5.11
N LEU A 20 8.87 9.37 -4.90
CA LEU A 20 7.58 8.67 -4.82
C LEU A 20 7.24 8.46 -3.36
N ALA A 21 6.14 9.02 -2.86
CA ALA A 21 5.75 8.93 -1.46
C ALA A 21 4.41 8.21 -1.28
N HIS A 22 4.39 7.23 -0.37
CA HIS A 22 3.14 6.62 0.04
C HIS A 22 2.35 7.57 0.97
N TYR A 23 1.02 7.55 0.91
CA TYR A 23 0.13 8.36 1.76
C TYR A 23 0.41 8.23 3.27
N TYR A 24 1.09 7.18 3.73
CA TYR A 24 1.32 6.90 5.14
C TYR A 24 2.64 7.45 5.70
N VAL A 25 3.50 8.04 4.86
CA VAL A 25 4.71 8.71 5.36
C VAL A 25 4.36 10.04 6.03
N PRO A 26 5.29 10.66 6.82
CA PRO A 26 5.05 11.97 7.44
C PRO A 26 4.66 13.06 6.43
N ASP A 27 3.88 14.03 6.90
CA ASP A 27 3.32 15.13 6.11
C ASP A 27 4.42 15.96 5.41
N ASP A 28 5.56 16.20 6.08
CA ASP A 28 6.71 16.93 5.52
C ASP A 28 7.39 16.17 4.39
N VAL A 29 7.38 14.84 4.42
CA VAL A 29 7.86 13.98 3.34
C VAL A 29 6.89 13.99 2.17
N GLN A 30 5.59 13.89 2.43
CA GLN A 30 4.57 14.04 1.39
C GLN A 30 4.71 15.41 0.70
N GLY A 31 4.97 16.47 1.46
CA GLY A 31 5.10 17.85 0.97
C GLY A 31 6.29 18.14 0.06
N VAL A 32 7.24 17.21 -0.13
CA VAL A 32 8.37 17.30 -1.08
C VAL A 32 8.31 16.24 -2.19
N ALA A 33 7.32 15.35 -2.14
CA ALA A 33 7.18 14.29 -3.11
C ALA A 33 6.69 14.82 -4.46
N ASP A 34 7.19 14.23 -5.55
CA ASP A 34 6.69 14.51 -6.90
C ASP A 34 5.37 13.78 -7.17
N TYR A 35 5.24 12.59 -6.57
CA TYR A 35 4.02 11.78 -6.65
C TYR A 35 3.68 11.20 -5.30
N ILE A 36 2.44 11.39 -4.87
CA ILE A 36 1.89 10.83 -3.64
C ILE A 36 0.78 9.87 -4.04
N GLY A 37 0.78 8.67 -3.46
CA GLY A 37 -0.22 7.67 -3.83
C GLY A 37 -0.23 6.41 -2.97
N ASP A 38 -1.14 5.50 -3.33
CA ASP A 38 -1.10 4.12 -2.86
C ASP A 38 -0.10 3.27 -3.66
N SER A 39 0.09 2.03 -3.24
CA SER A 39 1.07 1.13 -3.86
C SER A 39 0.82 0.88 -5.35
N PHE A 40 -0.46 0.86 -5.79
CA PHE A 40 -0.78 0.64 -7.21
C PHE A 40 -0.42 1.85 -8.06
N TYR A 41 -0.87 3.04 -7.64
CA TYR A 41 -0.56 4.28 -8.34
C TYR A 41 0.95 4.49 -8.45
N LEU A 42 1.68 4.33 -7.34
CA LEU A 42 3.13 4.51 -7.33
C LEU A 42 3.87 3.48 -8.19
N SER A 43 3.39 2.23 -8.27
CA SER A 43 3.95 1.21 -9.17
C SER A 43 3.76 1.58 -10.64
N LYS A 44 2.60 2.13 -11.02
CA LYS A 44 2.35 2.64 -12.38
C LYS A 44 3.28 3.81 -12.74
N ILE A 45 3.42 4.76 -11.81
CA ILE A 45 4.31 5.91 -11.98
C ILE A 45 5.74 5.42 -12.12
N ALA A 46 6.21 4.59 -11.19
CA ALA A 46 7.58 4.08 -11.20
C ALA A 46 7.96 3.44 -12.56
N LYS A 47 7.04 2.68 -13.18
CA LYS A 47 7.29 2.01 -14.48
C LYS A 47 7.51 3.02 -15.62
N ASN A 48 6.87 4.18 -15.58
CA ASN A 48 6.80 5.12 -16.71
C ASN A 48 7.61 6.41 -16.50
N ILE A 49 8.27 6.55 -15.36
CA ILE A 49 8.96 7.78 -14.99
C ILE A 49 10.26 7.95 -15.79
N ASP A 50 10.53 9.17 -16.23
CA ASP A 50 11.79 9.54 -16.90
C ASP A 50 12.73 10.22 -15.89
N ALA A 51 13.32 9.41 -15.00
CA ALA A 51 14.31 9.84 -14.02
C ALA A 51 15.34 8.71 -13.84
N ASP A 52 16.59 9.08 -13.56
CA ASP A 52 17.67 8.11 -13.32
C ASP A 52 17.63 7.57 -11.90
N LEU A 53 17.17 8.39 -10.97
CA LEU A 53 17.14 8.12 -9.55
C LEU A 53 15.70 8.21 -9.01
N ILE A 54 15.25 7.14 -8.36
CA ILE A 54 13.97 7.10 -7.66
C ILE A 54 14.23 7.01 -6.16
N VAL A 55 13.77 7.99 -5.40
CA VAL A 55 13.67 7.88 -3.94
C VAL A 55 12.28 7.40 -3.60
N PHE A 56 12.16 6.17 -3.10
CA PHE A 56 10.88 5.62 -2.70
C PHE A 56 10.65 5.86 -1.20
N ALA A 57 9.90 6.89 -0.86
CA ALA A 57 9.48 7.19 0.50
C ALA A 57 8.32 6.24 0.91
N GLY A 58 8.70 5.10 1.46
CA GLY A 58 7.84 4.00 1.84
C GLY A 58 8.62 2.88 2.53
N VAL A 59 8.07 1.68 2.54
CA VAL A 59 8.68 0.50 3.16
C VAL A 59 9.33 -0.44 2.12
N SER A 60 10.11 -1.41 2.61
CA SER A 60 10.99 -2.29 1.82
C SER A 60 10.35 -2.88 0.56
N PHE A 61 9.19 -3.56 0.67
CA PHE A 61 8.54 -4.20 -0.48
C PHE A 61 8.13 -3.24 -1.60
N MET A 62 7.93 -1.96 -1.28
CA MET A 62 7.63 -0.91 -2.27
C MET A 62 8.87 -0.55 -3.08
N GLY A 63 10.01 -0.38 -2.39
CA GLY A 63 11.30 -0.19 -3.04
C GLY A 63 11.69 -1.38 -3.92
N GLU A 64 11.52 -2.61 -3.43
CA GLU A 64 11.72 -3.84 -4.22
C GLU A 64 10.84 -3.85 -5.47
N SER A 65 9.53 -3.57 -5.33
CA SER A 65 8.61 -3.55 -6.47
C SER A 65 8.99 -2.48 -7.49
N ALA A 66 9.41 -1.29 -7.03
CA ALA A 66 9.91 -0.23 -7.90
C ALA A 66 11.20 -0.64 -8.61
N LYS A 67 12.12 -1.31 -7.93
CA LYS A 67 13.38 -1.82 -8.51
C LYS A 67 13.13 -2.92 -9.53
N ILE A 68 12.26 -3.88 -9.21
CA ILE A 68 11.87 -4.98 -10.13
C ILE A 68 11.27 -4.41 -11.42
N LEU A 69 10.37 -3.43 -11.32
CA LEU A 69 9.75 -2.78 -12.48
C LEU A 69 10.71 -1.86 -13.25
N ASN A 70 11.84 -1.48 -12.65
CA ASN A 70 12.85 -0.57 -13.23
C ASN A 70 14.27 -1.08 -12.99
N PRO A 71 14.66 -2.22 -13.57
CA PRO A 71 15.95 -2.86 -13.25
C PRO A 71 17.17 -2.01 -13.58
N LYS A 72 17.05 -1.07 -14.52
CA LYS A 72 18.15 -0.17 -14.92
C LYS A 72 18.25 1.09 -14.05
N LYS A 73 17.20 1.46 -13.31
CA LYS A 73 17.20 2.66 -12.49
C LYS A 73 17.76 2.40 -11.10
N LYS A 74 18.33 3.42 -10.51
CA LYS A 74 18.70 3.38 -9.10
C LYS A 74 17.49 3.72 -8.26
N VAL A 75 17.12 2.83 -7.33
CA VAL A 75 16.03 3.03 -6.37
C VAL A 75 16.63 3.11 -4.97
N LEU A 76 16.31 4.16 -4.24
CA LEU A 76 16.74 4.37 -2.86
C LEU A 76 15.56 4.26 -1.90
N LEU A 77 15.79 3.66 -0.74
CA LEU A 77 14.90 3.75 0.42
C LEU A 77 15.51 4.71 1.44
N PRO A 78 14.79 5.75 1.90
CA PRO A 78 15.33 6.69 2.91
C PRO A 78 15.69 6.02 4.24
N ASP A 79 15.05 4.91 4.57
CA ASP A 79 15.37 4.10 5.74
C ASP A 79 15.35 2.60 5.39
N ARG A 80 16.50 1.92 5.58
CA ARG A 80 16.61 0.47 5.31
C ARG A 80 15.85 -0.42 6.29
N TYR A 81 15.46 0.14 7.43
CA TYR A 81 14.69 -0.58 8.47
C TYR A 81 13.18 -0.29 8.39
N ALA A 82 12.75 0.53 7.43
CA ALA A 82 11.35 0.71 7.15
C ALA A 82 10.82 -0.53 6.42
N ASP A 83 10.10 -1.38 7.13
CA ASP A 83 9.63 -2.66 6.64
C ASP A 83 8.12 -2.85 6.88
N CYS A 84 7.54 -3.92 6.36
CA CYS A 84 6.15 -4.27 6.57
C CYS A 84 6.05 -5.64 7.21
N ALA A 85 5.63 -5.70 8.47
CA ALA A 85 5.48 -6.97 9.18
C ALA A 85 4.57 -7.95 8.44
N MET A 86 3.49 -7.46 7.79
CA MET A 86 2.58 -8.29 7.00
C MET A 86 3.28 -8.95 5.81
N ALA A 87 4.26 -8.31 5.20
CA ALA A 87 4.98 -8.85 4.04
C ALA A 87 5.67 -10.21 4.33
N HIS A 88 5.94 -10.49 5.60
CA HIS A 88 6.57 -11.72 6.09
C HIS A 88 5.58 -12.75 6.67
N MET A 89 4.27 -12.49 6.61
CA MET A 89 3.25 -13.38 7.19
C MET A 89 2.77 -14.49 6.23
N ALA A 90 3.41 -14.66 5.07
CA ALA A 90 3.27 -15.83 4.21
C ALA A 90 4.64 -16.42 3.92
N SER A 91 4.70 -17.64 3.39
CA SER A 91 5.95 -18.28 3.03
C SER A 91 5.87 -19.01 1.69
N VAL A 92 7.00 -19.07 0.98
CA VAL A 92 7.14 -19.83 -0.27
C VAL A 92 6.77 -21.31 -0.06
N ALA A 93 7.12 -21.89 1.09
CA ALA A 93 6.78 -23.27 1.44
C ALA A 93 5.26 -23.47 1.53
N LYS A 94 4.53 -22.52 2.16
CA LYS A 94 3.05 -22.58 2.24
C LYS A 94 2.41 -22.47 0.85
N VAL A 95 2.94 -21.61 -0.02
CA VAL A 95 2.48 -21.50 -1.43
C VAL A 95 2.68 -22.82 -2.18
N LYS A 96 3.87 -23.41 -2.09
CA LYS A 96 4.15 -24.71 -2.74
C LYS A 96 3.20 -25.81 -2.26
N LYS A 97 3.02 -25.94 -0.95
CA LYS A 97 2.10 -26.90 -0.34
C LYS A 97 0.66 -26.70 -0.83
N MET A 98 0.19 -25.45 -0.94
CA MET A 98 -1.15 -25.17 -1.45
C MET A 98 -1.31 -25.59 -2.92
N ARG A 99 -0.28 -25.38 -3.76
CA ARG A 99 -0.30 -25.83 -5.16
C ARG A 99 -0.36 -27.37 -5.30
N GLU A 100 0.23 -28.11 -4.35
CA GLU A 100 0.17 -29.57 -4.33
C GLU A 100 -1.20 -30.10 -3.88
N GLN A 101 -1.93 -29.35 -3.05
CA GLN A 101 -3.19 -29.77 -2.41
C GLN A 101 -4.45 -29.30 -3.14
N VAL A 102 -4.37 -28.26 -3.94
CA VAL A 102 -5.53 -27.63 -4.54
C VAL A 102 -5.35 -27.54 -6.05
N GLU A 103 -6.20 -28.23 -6.77
CA GLU A 103 -6.26 -28.18 -8.25
C GLU A 103 -6.78 -26.83 -8.73
N ASP A 104 -6.43 -26.44 -9.95
CA ASP A 104 -6.86 -25.16 -10.58
C ASP A 104 -6.65 -23.94 -9.67
N LEU A 105 -5.49 -23.88 -8.98
CA LEU A 105 -5.13 -22.85 -8.03
C LEU A 105 -4.41 -21.69 -8.71
N ALA A 106 -4.90 -20.46 -8.53
CA ALA A 106 -4.12 -19.25 -8.72
C ALA A 106 -3.69 -18.67 -7.36
N VAL A 107 -2.43 -18.29 -7.24
CA VAL A 107 -1.88 -17.57 -6.08
C VAL A 107 -1.93 -16.09 -6.35
N VAL A 108 -2.80 -15.39 -5.63
CA VAL A 108 -2.98 -13.94 -5.69
C VAL A 108 -2.19 -13.30 -4.55
N CYS A 109 -1.18 -12.55 -4.90
CA CYS A 109 -0.26 -11.94 -3.95
C CYS A 109 -0.57 -10.44 -3.77
N TYR A 110 -1.05 -10.06 -2.59
CA TYR A 110 -1.09 -8.65 -2.24
C TYR A 110 0.34 -8.08 -2.29
N ILE A 111 0.52 -6.93 -2.94
CA ILE A 111 1.83 -6.33 -3.22
C ILE A 111 2.68 -6.11 -1.95
N ASN A 112 2.02 -6.03 -0.78
CA ASN A 112 2.64 -5.96 0.54
C ASN A 112 3.28 -7.31 0.93
N SER A 113 4.20 -7.76 0.11
CA SER A 113 4.89 -9.06 0.18
C SER A 113 6.32 -8.92 -0.31
N THR A 114 7.20 -9.84 0.10
CA THR A 114 8.60 -9.88 -0.36
C THR A 114 8.70 -10.25 -1.84
N ALA A 115 9.86 -9.98 -2.45
CA ALA A 115 10.13 -10.37 -3.83
C ALA A 115 10.03 -11.90 -4.04
N GLU A 116 10.42 -12.72 -3.04
CA GLU A 116 10.32 -14.17 -3.09
C GLU A 116 8.87 -14.67 -3.16
N LEU A 117 7.96 -14.02 -2.41
CA LEU A 117 6.55 -14.37 -2.47
C LEU A 117 5.92 -13.96 -3.80
N LYS A 118 6.29 -12.79 -4.32
CA LYS A 118 5.87 -12.35 -5.65
C LYS A 118 6.34 -13.36 -6.72
N ALA A 119 7.59 -13.80 -6.66
CA ALA A 119 8.19 -14.71 -7.64
C ALA A 119 7.50 -16.08 -7.76
N VAL A 120 6.77 -16.53 -6.73
CA VAL A 120 6.02 -17.81 -6.74
C VAL A 120 4.51 -17.61 -6.92
N SER A 121 4.06 -16.38 -7.16
CA SER A 121 2.67 -16.02 -7.33
C SER A 121 2.28 -15.88 -8.80
N ASP A 122 0.99 -15.97 -9.11
CA ASP A 122 0.47 -15.88 -10.48
C ASP A 122 0.16 -14.43 -10.87
N VAL A 123 -0.25 -13.62 -9.89
CA VAL A 123 -0.54 -12.20 -10.08
C VAL A 123 -0.38 -11.45 -8.77
N CYS A 124 0.14 -10.22 -8.83
CA CYS A 124 0.05 -9.28 -7.73
C CYS A 124 -1.26 -8.50 -7.78
N VAL A 125 -1.69 -8.02 -6.62
CA VAL A 125 -2.85 -7.13 -6.48
C VAL A 125 -2.57 -6.06 -5.43
N THR A 126 -3.39 -5.02 -5.43
CA THR A 126 -3.47 -4.02 -4.35
C THR A 126 -4.90 -3.96 -3.83
N SER A 127 -5.13 -3.28 -2.71
CA SER A 127 -6.49 -3.08 -2.20
C SER A 127 -7.44 -2.42 -3.22
N SER A 128 -6.91 -1.59 -4.13
CA SER A 128 -7.70 -0.87 -5.14
C SER A 128 -8.09 -1.71 -6.36
N ASN A 129 -7.47 -2.86 -6.61
CA ASN A 129 -7.70 -3.65 -7.81
C ASN A 129 -7.93 -5.14 -7.57
N ALA A 130 -7.81 -5.60 -6.32
CA ALA A 130 -7.87 -7.04 -6.00
C ALA A 130 -9.19 -7.69 -6.45
N VAL A 131 -10.33 -7.05 -6.20
CA VAL A 131 -11.65 -7.58 -6.59
C VAL A 131 -11.74 -7.74 -8.10
N GLU A 132 -11.37 -6.70 -8.86
CA GLU A 132 -11.46 -6.71 -10.33
C GLU A 132 -10.49 -7.71 -10.97
N ILE A 133 -9.27 -7.81 -10.44
CA ILE A 133 -8.29 -8.79 -10.94
C ILE A 133 -8.74 -10.22 -10.67
N VAL A 134 -9.21 -10.52 -9.44
CA VAL A 134 -9.68 -11.86 -9.07
C VAL A 134 -10.87 -12.29 -9.93
N LYS A 135 -11.81 -11.41 -10.24
CA LYS A 135 -12.91 -11.69 -11.19
C LYS A 135 -12.41 -12.09 -12.58
N LYS A 136 -11.33 -11.46 -13.06
CA LYS A 136 -10.75 -11.73 -14.41
C LYS A 136 -9.95 -13.02 -14.50
N LEU A 137 -9.55 -13.63 -13.38
CA LEU A 137 -8.81 -14.90 -13.39
C LEU A 137 -9.74 -16.04 -13.83
N SER A 138 -9.24 -16.97 -14.66
CA SER A 138 -9.98 -18.16 -15.08
C SER A 138 -10.11 -19.21 -13.95
N ASN A 139 -9.12 -19.28 -13.06
CA ASN A 139 -9.05 -20.26 -11.98
C ASN A 139 -10.26 -20.15 -11.03
N LYS A 140 -10.76 -21.31 -10.60
CA LYS A 140 -11.84 -21.38 -9.61
C LYS A 140 -11.32 -21.18 -8.19
N ASN A 141 -10.15 -21.77 -7.90
CA ASN A 141 -9.53 -21.73 -6.58
C ASN A 141 -8.47 -20.62 -6.54
N ILE A 142 -8.53 -19.78 -5.53
CA ILE A 142 -7.62 -18.66 -5.31
C ILE A 142 -6.97 -18.80 -3.94
N PHE A 143 -5.65 -18.82 -3.87
CA PHE A 143 -4.94 -18.64 -2.60
C PHE A 143 -4.51 -17.20 -2.47
N PHE A 144 -5.16 -16.48 -1.57
CA PHE A 144 -4.89 -15.04 -1.33
C PHE A 144 -3.87 -14.86 -0.20
N ILE A 145 -2.76 -14.23 -0.49
CA ILE A 145 -1.65 -13.97 0.45
C ILE A 145 -1.24 -12.50 0.41
N PRO A 146 -0.59 -11.95 1.47
CA PRO A 146 -0.49 -12.47 2.81
C PRO A 146 -1.69 -12.12 3.70
N ASP A 147 -2.48 -11.09 3.37
CA ASP A 147 -3.54 -10.51 4.21
C ASP A 147 -4.85 -11.28 4.13
N GLY A 148 -5.26 -11.88 5.26
CA GLY A 148 -6.50 -12.62 5.35
C GLY A 148 -7.76 -11.75 5.37
N ASN A 149 -7.69 -10.53 5.92
CA ASN A 149 -8.83 -9.61 5.96
C ASN A 149 -9.16 -9.09 4.56
N LEU A 150 -8.15 -8.62 3.81
CA LEU A 150 -8.34 -8.23 2.41
C LEU A 150 -8.81 -9.43 1.58
N GLY A 151 -8.26 -10.63 1.81
CA GLY A 151 -8.70 -11.87 1.16
C GLY A 151 -10.18 -12.16 1.43
N ALA A 152 -10.64 -12.04 2.68
CA ALA A 152 -12.04 -12.22 3.07
C ALA A 152 -12.95 -11.15 2.44
N TYR A 153 -12.50 -9.90 2.41
CA TYR A 153 -13.22 -8.83 1.70
C TYR A 153 -13.37 -9.15 0.20
N VAL A 154 -12.31 -9.60 -0.47
CA VAL A 154 -12.38 -10.03 -1.87
C VAL A 154 -13.34 -11.19 -2.02
N ALA A 155 -13.30 -12.19 -1.14
CA ALA A 155 -14.23 -13.34 -1.15
C ALA A 155 -15.69 -12.90 -1.07
N SER A 156 -16.02 -11.92 -0.24
CA SER A 156 -17.39 -11.37 -0.13
C SER A 156 -17.86 -10.66 -1.42
N LYS A 157 -16.93 -10.18 -2.27
CA LYS A 157 -17.25 -9.49 -3.53
C LYS A 157 -17.17 -10.40 -4.77
N VAL A 158 -16.63 -11.61 -4.63
CA VAL A 158 -16.41 -12.57 -5.73
C VAL A 158 -16.88 -13.97 -5.27
N PRO A 159 -18.18 -14.14 -4.95
CA PRO A 159 -18.71 -15.37 -4.35
C PRO A 159 -18.65 -16.59 -5.30
N GLU A 160 -18.44 -16.37 -6.60
CA GLU A 160 -18.26 -17.43 -7.59
C GLU A 160 -16.91 -18.13 -7.53
N LYS A 161 -15.93 -17.55 -6.82
CA LYS A 161 -14.60 -18.12 -6.61
C LYS A 161 -14.47 -18.74 -5.23
N ASN A 162 -13.67 -19.79 -5.13
CA ASN A 162 -13.26 -20.35 -3.84
C ASN A 162 -11.97 -19.66 -3.40
N ILE A 163 -12.07 -18.68 -2.51
CA ILE A 163 -10.92 -17.92 -2.03
C ILE A 163 -10.45 -18.48 -0.69
N ILE A 164 -9.25 -19.06 -0.70
CA ILE A 164 -8.55 -19.57 0.47
C ILE A 164 -7.65 -18.45 0.98
N CYS A 165 -7.96 -17.90 2.13
CA CYS A 165 -7.20 -16.79 2.71
C CYS A 165 -6.01 -17.30 3.53
N ASN A 166 -4.88 -16.63 3.41
CA ASN A 166 -3.80 -16.76 4.39
C ASN A 166 -4.22 -16.09 5.71
N ASP A 167 -3.50 -16.39 6.78
CA ASP A 167 -3.78 -15.92 8.15
C ASP A 167 -2.98 -14.66 8.56
N GLY A 168 -2.30 -14.00 7.61
CA GLY A 168 -1.61 -12.74 7.83
C GLY A 168 -2.57 -11.54 7.95
N TYR A 169 -2.06 -10.43 8.44
CA TYR A 169 -2.85 -9.21 8.69
C TYR A 169 -1.95 -7.97 8.81
N CYS A 170 -2.52 -6.79 8.60
CA CYS A 170 -1.87 -5.53 8.93
C CYS A 170 -1.99 -5.23 10.43
N PRO A 171 -0.87 -5.10 11.19
CA PRO A 171 -0.93 -4.82 12.62
C PRO A 171 -1.62 -3.49 12.96
N ILE A 172 -1.62 -2.53 12.04
CA ILE A 172 -2.22 -1.22 12.26
C ILE A 172 -3.74 -1.30 12.11
N HIS A 173 -4.23 -1.89 11.01
CA HIS A 173 -5.66 -2.04 10.77
C HIS A 173 -6.31 -3.00 11.76
N ARG A 174 -5.60 -4.03 12.21
CA ARG A 174 -6.07 -4.96 13.26
C ARG A 174 -6.32 -4.30 14.62
N LYS A 175 -5.64 -3.18 14.94
CA LYS A 175 -5.87 -2.42 16.18
C LYS A 175 -7.18 -1.62 16.15
N ILE A 176 -7.74 -1.35 14.96
CA ILE A 176 -9.01 -0.67 14.83
C ILE A 176 -10.10 -1.65 15.30
N SER A 177 -10.62 -1.42 16.50
CA SER A 177 -11.59 -2.34 17.14
C SER A 177 -13.01 -1.81 17.04
N VAL A 178 -13.97 -2.72 17.00
CA VAL A 178 -15.42 -2.43 16.97
C VAL A 178 -15.83 -1.45 18.08
N ASN A 179 -15.37 -1.71 19.32
CA ASN A 179 -15.76 -0.88 20.47
C ASN A 179 -15.31 0.57 20.31
N LEU A 180 -14.04 0.79 19.92
CA LEU A 180 -13.51 2.13 19.71
C LEU A 180 -14.19 2.85 18.53
N VAL A 181 -14.50 2.14 17.45
CA VAL A 181 -15.27 2.68 16.31
C VAL A 181 -16.65 3.10 16.76
N ILE A 182 -17.36 2.28 17.55
CA ILE A 182 -18.69 2.62 18.08
C ILE A 182 -18.63 3.85 18.99
N GLU A 183 -17.62 3.95 19.85
CA GLU A 183 -17.41 5.13 20.71
C GLU A 183 -17.21 6.40 19.86
N THR A 184 -16.35 6.33 18.85
CA THR A 184 -16.10 7.46 17.95
C THR A 184 -17.36 7.84 17.15
N LYS A 185 -18.11 6.85 16.61
CA LYS A 185 -19.40 7.10 15.92
C LYS A 185 -20.44 7.72 16.83
N ARG A 186 -20.49 7.36 18.11
CA ARG A 186 -21.41 7.98 19.10
C ARG A 186 -21.04 9.44 19.39
N ALA A 187 -19.75 9.76 19.45
CA ALA A 187 -19.26 11.12 19.64
C ALA A 187 -19.49 12.00 18.40
N HIS A 188 -19.55 11.40 17.21
CA HIS A 188 -19.70 12.06 15.91
C HIS A 188 -20.82 11.41 15.09
N PRO A 189 -22.08 11.54 15.48
CA PRO A 189 -23.21 10.79 14.90
C PRO A 189 -23.52 11.13 13.44
N ASN A 190 -23.04 12.26 12.94
CA ASN A 190 -23.21 12.70 11.53
C ASN A 190 -22.03 12.34 10.64
N ALA A 191 -20.94 11.81 11.20
CA ALA A 191 -19.75 11.46 10.45
C ALA A 191 -19.92 10.12 9.71
N LEU A 192 -19.56 10.09 8.43
CA LEU A 192 -19.47 8.85 7.67
C LEU A 192 -18.19 8.10 8.03
N PHE A 193 -18.29 6.81 8.27
CA PHE A 193 -17.15 5.94 8.56
C PHE A 193 -16.61 5.29 7.28
N LEU A 194 -15.39 5.67 6.90
CA LEU A 194 -14.70 5.16 5.73
C LEU A 194 -13.55 4.26 6.18
N VAL A 195 -13.48 3.02 5.69
CA VAL A 195 -12.56 2.02 6.23
C VAL A 195 -11.79 1.28 5.14
N HIS A 196 -10.54 0.93 5.45
CA HIS A 196 -9.70 0.12 4.58
C HIS A 196 -10.04 -1.37 4.73
N PRO A 197 -10.06 -2.18 3.66
CA PRO A 197 -10.42 -3.60 3.71
C PRO A 197 -9.39 -4.52 4.43
N GLU A 198 -8.26 -3.99 4.88
CA GLU A 198 -7.36 -4.67 5.83
C GLU A 198 -7.88 -4.70 7.27
N CYS A 199 -8.95 -3.95 7.58
CA CYS A 199 -9.65 -4.06 8.86
C CYS A 199 -10.43 -5.38 8.94
N SER A 200 -10.75 -5.80 10.17
CA SER A 200 -11.55 -7.02 10.36
C SER A 200 -12.96 -6.87 9.77
N GLU A 201 -13.60 -7.99 9.46
CA GLU A 201 -14.95 -8.02 8.90
C GLU A 201 -15.96 -7.30 9.81
N GLU A 202 -15.83 -7.46 11.13
CA GLU A 202 -16.72 -6.79 12.09
C GLU A 202 -16.59 -5.27 12.03
N VAL A 203 -15.39 -4.76 11.72
CA VAL A 203 -15.14 -3.31 11.57
C VAL A 203 -15.65 -2.82 10.21
N THR A 204 -15.38 -3.57 9.14
CA THR A 204 -15.86 -3.20 7.80
C THR A 204 -17.39 -3.23 7.70
N ASN A 205 -18.08 -4.08 8.47
CA ASN A 205 -19.54 -4.13 8.56
C ASN A 205 -20.17 -2.90 9.24
N LEU A 206 -19.38 -2.09 9.98
CA LEU A 206 -19.85 -0.82 10.57
C LEU A 206 -19.66 0.38 9.63
N ALA A 207 -18.99 0.19 8.50
CA ALA A 207 -18.58 1.26 7.61
C ALA A 207 -19.70 1.70 6.65
N ASP A 208 -19.71 3.00 6.37
CA ASP A 208 -20.53 3.58 5.31
C ASP A 208 -19.85 3.40 3.94
N PHE A 209 -18.52 3.23 3.94
CA PHE A 209 -17.73 2.93 2.74
C PHE A 209 -16.50 2.08 3.08
N VAL A 210 -16.24 1.06 2.26
CA VAL A 210 -15.03 0.22 2.33
C VAL A 210 -14.27 0.35 1.02
N GLY A 211 -13.00 0.74 1.09
CA GLY A 211 -12.17 0.89 -0.10
C GLY A 211 -10.69 1.12 0.23
N SER A 212 -9.86 1.09 -0.81
CA SER A 212 -8.44 1.45 -0.72
C SER A 212 -8.23 2.88 -0.24
N THR A 213 -7.01 3.23 0.13
CA THR A 213 -6.67 4.60 0.58
C THR A 213 -7.05 5.65 -0.48
N SER A 214 -6.76 5.40 -1.76
CA SER A 214 -7.15 6.28 -2.86
C SER A 214 -8.67 6.40 -3.02
N GLU A 215 -9.41 5.29 -2.85
CA GLU A 215 -10.87 5.29 -2.94
C GLU A 215 -11.50 6.03 -1.74
N ILE A 216 -10.95 5.89 -0.53
CA ILE A 216 -11.36 6.67 0.66
C ILE A 216 -11.21 8.16 0.38
N ILE A 217 -10.05 8.60 -0.15
CA ILE A 217 -9.82 10.01 -0.49
C ILE A 217 -10.84 10.47 -1.54
N LYS A 218 -11.04 9.69 -2.60
CA LYS A 218 -11.99 10.01 -3.68
C LYS A 218 -13.43 10.09 -3.17
N PHE A 219 -13.85 9.13 -2.34
CA PHE A 219 -15.18 9.12 -1.75
C PHE A 219 -15.40 10.37 -0.88
N ALA A 220 -14.46 10.65 0.03
CA ALA A 220 -14.55 11.83 0.90
C ALA A 220 -14.58 13.14 0.11
N THR A 221 -13.82 13.23 -0.99
CA THR A 221 -13.77 14.43 -1.84
C THR A 221 -15.08 14.65 -2.59
N ASN A 222 -15.71 13.59 -3.09
CA ASN A 222 -16.94 13.69 -3.88
C ASN A 222 -18.23 13.71 -3.03
N SER A 223 -18.15 13.39 -1.74
CA SER A 223 -19.30 13.35 -0.83
C SER A 223 -19.71 14.75 -0.41
N GLU A 224 -21.02 14.97 -0.23
CA GLU A 224 -21.59 16.20 0.37
C GLU A 224 -21.40 16.24 1.90
N ALA A 225 -21.10 15.11 2.55
CA ALA A 225 -20.86 15.05 3.99
C ALA A 225 -19.65 15.92 4.38
N LYS A 226 -19.73 16.48 5.59
CA LYS A 226 -18.71 17.40 6.13
C LYS A 226 -17.83 16.77 7.21
N GLU A 227 -18.22 15.62 7.74
CA GLU A 227 -17.51 14.92 8.79
C GLU A 227 -17.27 13.47 8.40
N PHE A 228 -16.06 12.99 8.62
CA PHE A 228 -15.64 11.63 8.27
C PHE A 228 -14.80 11.02 9.40
N ILE A 229 -15.10 9.78 9.75
CA ILE A 229 -14.25 8.94 10.58
C ILE A 229 -13.44 8.05 9.62
N ILE A 230 -12.13 8.06 9.77
CA ILE A 230 -11.19 7.39 8.86
C ILE A 230 -10.59 6.16 9.53
N GLY A 231 -10.95 4.98 9.03
CA GLY A 231 -10.48 3.67 9.51
C GLY A 231 -9.31 3.15 8.67
N THR A 232 -8.23 3.93 8.58
CA THR A 232 -6.94 3.53 7.99
C THR A 232 -5.81 4.32 8.64
N GLU A 233 -4.56 4.10 8.21
CA GLU A 233 -3.37 4.77 8.75
C GLU A 233 -3.46 6.30 8.63
N ASN A 234 -3.07 7.01 9.69
CA ASN A 234 -3.31 8.46 9.83
C ASN A 234 -2.58 9.36 8.82
N GLY A 235 -1.54 8.89 8.15
CA GLY A 235 -0.84 9.68 7.13
C GLY A 235 -1.73 10.12 5.97
N VAL A 236 -2.82 9.39 5.72
CA VAL A 236 -3.83 9.77 4.72
C VAL A 236 -4.49 11.12 5.02
N MET A 237 -4.48 11.55 6.28
CA MET A 237 -5.10 12.81 6.72
C MET A 237 -4.47 14.03 6.05
N TYR A 238 -3.19 13.95 5.69
CA TYR A 238 -2.52 15.03 4.94
C TYR A 238 -3.26 15.30 3.62
N GLU A 239 -3.40 14.29 2.79
CA GLU A 239 -4.03 14.41 1.48
C GLU A 239 -5.54 14.73 1.58
N LEU A 240 -6.23 14.12 2.55
CA LEU A 240 -7.64 14.41 2.80
C LEU A 240 -7.88 15.89 3.14
N LYS A 241 -7.07 16.46 4.01
CA LYS A 241 -7.17 17.88 4.41
C LYS A 241 -6.73 18.83 3.29
N GLN A 242 -5.69 18.49 2.54
CA GLN A 242 -5.25 19.30 1.39
C GLN A 242 -6.35 19.42 0.33
N LYS A 243 -7.02 18.31 0.02
CA LYS A 243 -8.09 18.29 -1.00
C LYS A 243 -9.43 18.82 -0.51
N ASN A 244 -9.66 18.80 0.81
CA ASN A 244 -10.96 19.13 1.41
C ASN A 244 -10.77 19.98 2.67
N PRO A 245 -10.32 21.24 2.56
CA PRO A 245 -9.99 22.08 3.71
C PRO A 245 -11.24 22.47 4.55
N ASP A 246 -12.43 22.33 3.99
CA ASP A 246 -13.72 22.63 4.62
C ASP A 246 -14.39 21.41 5.29
N LYS A 247 -13.72 20.24 5.31
CA LYS A 247 -14.25 19.02 5.89
C LYS A 247 -13.45 18.58 7.12
N LEU A 248 -14.13 17.92 8.06
CA LEU A 248 -13.54 17.38 9.28
C LEU A 248 -13.20 15.90 9.08
N PHE A 249 -11.95 15.53 9.35
CA PHE A 249 -11.48 14.15 9.31
C PHE A 249 -10.98 13.73 10.69
N LEU A 250 -11.54 12.66 11.21
CA LEU A 250 -11.30 12.11 12.54
C LEU A 250 -10.70 10.70 12.41
N PRO A 251 -9.70 10.34 13.20
CA PRO A 251 -9.24 8.95 13.23
C PRO A 251 -10.28 8.05 13.90
N ALA A 252 -10.44 6.82 13.42
CA ALA A 252 -11.34 5.83 14.01
C ALA A 252 -10.92 5.45 15.43
N ILE A 253 -9.61 5.48 15.71
CA ILE A 253 -9.01 5.24 17.02
C ILE A 253 -7.88 6.24 17.28
N PRO A 254 -7.53 6.51 18.56
CA PRO A 254 -6.51 7.51 18.91
C PRO A 254 -5.12 7.25 18.30
N ARG A 255 -4.75 5.98 18.08
CA ARG A 255 -3.42 5.59 17.57
C ARG A 255 -3.53 4.58 16.44
N GLN A 256 -3.58 5.07 15.21
CA GLN A 256 -3.54 4.29 13.96
C GLN A 256 -2.38 4.72 13.08
N TYR A 257 -1.14 4.63 13.64
CA TYR A 257 0.11 4.98 12.96
C TYR A 257 0.92 3.73 12.63
N CYS A 258 1.48 3.70 11.42
CA CYS A 258 2.47 2.72 11.02
C CYS A 258 3.86 3.22 11.41
N ASP A 259 4.44 2.67 12.48
CA ASP A 259 5.75 3.08 12.97
C ASP A 259 6.84 2.92 11.89
N ASP A 260 6.73 1.93 11.01
CA ASP A 260 7.66 1.71 9.90
C ASP A 260 7.59 2.82 8.85
N MET A 261 6.40 3.23 8.44
CA MET A 261 6.22 4.37 7.54
C MET A 261 6.74 5.68 8.15
N LYS A 262 6.64 5.83 9.49
CA LYS A 262 7.13 7.03 10.21
C LYS A 262 8.65 7.04 10.40
N LYS A 263 9.37 5.93 10.12
CA LYS A 263 10.85 5.93 10.03
C LYS A 263 11.37 6.77 8.87
N VAL A 264 10.57 6.93 7.81
CA VAL A 264 10.89 7.73 6.63
C VAL A 264 10.70 9.22 6.97
N THR A 265 11.76 9.89 7.40
CA THR A 265 11.75 11.34 7.73
C THR A 265 12.32 12.18 6.59
N LEU A 266 11.96 13.46 6.53
CA LEU A 266 12.49 14.40 5.54
C LEU A 266 14.02 14.50 5.57
N THR A 267 14.63 14.44 6.76
CA THR A 267 16.09 14.40 6.92
C THR A 267 16.70 13.17 6.24
N LYS A 268 16.07 12.00 6.38
CA LYS A 268 16.53 10.75 5.74
C LYS A 268 16.33 10.78 4.22
N VAL A 269 15.26 11.42 3.73
CA VAL A 269 15.04 11.66 2.30
C VAL A 269 16.18 12.52 1.74
N LYS A 270 16.53 13.62 2.41
CA LYS A 270 17.70 14.44 2.04
C LYS A 270 19.00 13.62 2.07
N ASP A 271 19.24 12.87 3.15
CA ASP A 271 20.46 12.05 3.29
C ASP A 271 20.57 10.99 2.17
N SER A 272 19.46 10.38 1.79
CA SER A 272 19.38 9.47 0.64
C SER A 272 19.81 10.15 -0.65
N LEU A 273 19.31 11.35 -0.93
CA LEU A 273 19.68 12.12 -2.13
C LEU A 273 21.15 12.52 -2.13
N VAL A 274 21.68 13.00 -0.98
CA VAL A 274 23.08 13.45 -0.88
C VAL A 274 24.05 12.29 -1.05
N ASN A 275 23.85 11.22 -0.30
CA ASN A 275 24.81 10.12 -0.15
C ASN A 275 24.45 8.87 -0.96
N GLU A 276 23.32 8.87 -1.65
CA GLU A 276 22.78 7.72 -2.41
C GLU A 276 22.76 6.42 -1.60
N ARG A 277 22.35 6.56 -0.31
CA ARG A 277 22.33 5.44 0.63
C ARG A 277 21.10 4.56 0.44
N TYR A 278 21.29 3.31 0.83
CA TYR A 278 20.26 2.26 0.85
C TYR A 278 19.66 2.03 -0.54
N VAL A 279 20.57 1.78 -1.49
CA VAL A 279 20.21 1.30 -2.83
C VAL A 279 19.46 -0.02 -2.68
N VAL A 280 18.30 -0.09 -3.30
CA VAL A 280 17.51 -1.31 -3.35
C VAL A 280 18.11 -2.24 -4.40
N GLU A 281 18.52 -3.41 -3.96
CA GLU A 281 19.02 -4.47 -4.82
C GLU A 281 18.10 -5.69 -4.72
N VAL A 282 17.83 -6.31 -5.84
CA VAL A 282 17.08 -7.57 -5.94
C VAL A 282 17.89 -8.48 -6.85
N ASP A 283 18.08 -9.72 -6.42
CA ASP A 283 18.76 -10.73 -7.25
C ASP A 283 18.11 -10.79 -8.64
N GLU A 284 18.93 -10.93 -9.69
CA GLU A 284 18.47 -10.82 -11.08
C GLU A 284 17.45 -11.93 -11.43
N GLU A 285 17.72 -13.16 -11.03
CA GLU A 285 16.83 -14.30 -11.29
C GLU A 285 15.51 -14.15 -10.54
N LEU A 286 15.58 -13.68 -9.29
CA LEU A 286 14.42 -13.36 -8.47
C LEU A 286 13.62 -12.22 -9.08
N SER A 287 14.28 -11.17 -9.52
CA SER A 287 13.65 -10.00 -10.16
C SER A 287 12.86 -10.39 -11.41
N ILE A 288 13.43 -11.20 -12.28
CA ILE A 288 12.76 -11.71 -13.50
C ILE A 288 11.49 -12.50 -13.15
N LYS A 289 11.54 -13.32 -12.11
CA LYS A 289 10.39 -14.12 -11.66
C LYS A 289 9.30 -13.23 -11.04
N ALA A 290 9.69 -12.31 -10.17
CA ALA A 290 8.77 -11.40 -9.47
C ALA A 290 8.16 -10.31 -10.38
N MET A 291 8.82 -9.98 -11.48
CA MET A 291 8.32 -9.03 -12.48
C MET A 291 7.02 -9.50 -13.13
N LYS A 292 6.91 -10.79 -13.45
CA LYS A 292 5.73 -11.36 -14.15
C LYS A 292 4.40 -11.09 -13.44
N PRO A 293 4.23 -11.42 -12.14
CA PRO A 293 2.98 -11.13 -11.43
C PRO A 293 2.73 -9.63 -11.20
N LEU A 294 3.79 -8.80 -11.10
CA LEU A 294 3.65 -7.34 -11.03
C LEU A 294 3.16 -6.76 -12.37
N GLU A 295 3.73 -7.20 -13.49
CA GLU A 295 3.28 -6.77 -14.83
C GLU A 295 1.86 -7.24 -15.12
N LYS A 296 1.51 -8.47 -14.76
CA LYS A 296 0.16 -9.01 -14.89
C LYS A 296 -0.87 -8.19 -14.09
N MET A 297 -0.51 -7.71 -12.89
CA MET A 297 -1.34 -6.75 -12.15
C MET A 297 -1.58 -5.47 -12.95
N LEU A 298 -0.51 -4.88 -13.50
CA LEU A 298 -0.62 -3.63 -14.28
C LEU A 298 -1.40 -3.82 -15.59
N GLU A 299 -1.38 -5.02 -16.15
CA GLU A 299 -2.15 -5.39 -17.35
C GLU A 299 -3.63 -5.57 -17.05
N LEU A 300 -3.96 -6.39 -16.04
CA LEU A 300 -5.33 -6.73 -15.70
C LEU A 300 -6.12 -5.59 -15.05
N ALA A 301 -5.45 -4.61 -14.47
CA ALA A 301 -6.06 -3.43 -13.87
C ALA A 301 -6.29 -2.25 -14.85
N LYS A 302 -6.22 -2.52 -16.16
CA LYS A 302 -6.52 -1.54 -17.21
C LYS A 302 -8.02 -1.41 -17.45
#